data_bcd9b9d082cca9a6bfb43283a7104f9c
#
_entry.id   bcd9b9d082cca9a6bfb43283a7104f9c
#
_cell.length_a   1.000
_cell.length_b   1.000
_cell.length_c   1.000
_cell.angle_alpha   90.00
_cell.angle_beta   90.00
_cell.angle_gamma   90.00
#
_symmetry.space_group_name_H-M   'P 1'
#
loop_
_entity.id
_entity.type
_entity.pdbx_description
1 polymer ?
#
loop_
_entity_poly.entity_id
_entity_poly.type
_entity_poly.pdbx_seq_one_letter_code
_entity_poly.pdbx_strand_id
1 'polypeptide(L)'
;VSPEPVRIRALEPGDLPAVTELVLGVLAEFGFTAKVGGVERDLREMLERYAGASAGFWVAEKGGAIVGTVGVRAKEGRTCELKRLYLRSTERGTGLGQRLYEHAEAFARSAGYERLWLESSRRFARAHRLYQRNGFVLLESLDNDWEDDLYEKVLSPVTGPQ
;
A
#
# COMPACT_ATOMS: atom_id res chain seq x y z
N VAL A 1 28.53 11.77 0.74
CA VAL A 1 27.98 10.64 0.00
C VAL A 1 26.48 10.83 -0.12
N SER A 2 26.00 10.97 -1.32
CA SER A 2 24.57 11.05 -1.56
C SER A 2 23.89 9.72 -1.23
N PRO A 3 22.73 9.73 -0.58
CA PRO A 3 21.99 8.49 -0.35
C PRO A 3 21.64 7.85 -1.71
N GLU A 4 21.62 6.53 -1.75
CA GLU A 4 21.22 5.81 -2.94
C GLU A 4 19.80 6.19 -3.34
N PRO A 5 19.54 6.40 -4.65
CA PRO A 5 18.21 6.76 -5.10
C PRO A 5 17.24 5.60 -4.89
N VAL A 6 16.01 5.94 -4.53
CA VAL A 6 14.92 4.98 -4.41
C VAL A 6 14.06 5.07 -5.67
N ARG A 7 13.85 3.93 -6.31
CA ARG A 7 13.01 3.82 -7.50
C ARG A 7 11.73 3.05 -7.18
N ILE A 8 10.60 3.63 -7.54
CA ILE A 8 9.31 2.94 -7.43
C ILE A 8 9.00 2.32 -8.80
N ARG A 9 8.74 1.03 -8.80
CA ARG A 9 8.45 0.28 -10.03
C ARG A 9 7.39 -0.80 -9.77
N ALA A 10 6.78 -1.31 -10.83
CA ALA A 10 5.81 -2.37 -10.74
C ALA A 10 6.44 -3.67 -10.19
N LEU A 11 5.64 -4.43 -9.44
CA LEU A 11 6.01 -5.75 -8.96
C LEU A 11 6.23 -6.70 -10.13
N GLU A 12 7.29 -7.49 -10.07
CA GLU A 12 7.60 -8.55 -11.02
C GLU A 12 7.56 -9.91 -10.32
N PRO A 13 7.33 -11.01 -11.05
CA PRO A 13 7.26 -12.35 -10.41
C PRO A 13 8.46 -12.70 -9.56
N GLY A 14 9.65 -12.30 -9.98
CA GLY A 14 10.90 -12.54 -9.25
C GLY A 14 11.00 -11.80 -7.92
N ASP A 15 10.15 -10.80 -7.68
CA ASP A 15 10.15 -10.04 -6.43
C ASP A 15 9.39 -10.73 -5.30
N LEU A 16 8.56 -11.74 -5.61
CA LEU A 16 7.67 -12.37 -4.63
C LEU A 16 8.37 -12.83 -3.35
N PRO A 17 9.53 -13.50 -3.41
CA PRO A 17 10.22 -13.90 -2.18
C PRO A 17 10.62 -12.71 -1.30
N ALA A 18 11.21 -11.68 -1.91
CA ALA A 18 11.68 -10.50 -1.17
C ALA A 18 10.51 -9.70 -0.59
N VAL A 19 9.43 -9.54 -1.35
CA VAL A 19 8.24 -8.82 -0.87
C VAL A 19 7.55 -9.61 0.24
N THR A 20 7.44 -10.93 0.11
CA THR A 20 6.86 -11.78 1.15
C THR A 20 7.66 -11.62 2.46
N GLU A 21 8.98 -11.67 2.38
CA GLU A 21 9.86 -11.48 3.53
C GLU A 21 9.65 -10.11 4.18
N LEU A 22 9.59 -9.05 3.37
CA LEU A 22 9.36 -7.69 3.86
C LEU A 22 8.02 -7.59 4.60
N VAL A 23 6.94 -8.06 3.99
CA VAL A 23 5.59 -8.01 4.57
C VAL A 23 5.55 -8.78 5.89
N LEU A 24 6.06 -10.01 5.92
CA LEU A 24 6.09 -10.81 7.13
C LEU A 24 6.93 -10.17 8.23
N GLY A 25 8.06 -9.57 7.86
CA GLY A 25 8.93 -8.87 8.80
C GLY A 25 8.25 -7.67 9.43
N VAL A 26 7.55 -6.86 8.64
CA VAL A 26 6.80 -5.71 9.16
C VAL A 26 5.66 -6.17 10.08
N LEU A 27 4.90 -7.18 9.67
CA LEU A 27 3.81 -7.71 10.51
C LEU A 27 4.35 -8.22 11.86
N ALA A 28 5.45 -8.97 11.84
CA ALA A 28 6.08 -9.48 13.05
C ALA A 28 6.58 -8.35 13.96
N GLU A 29 7.14 -7.29 13.37
CA GLU A 29 7.62 -6.12 14.12
C GLU A 29 6.50 -5.48 14.95
N PHE A 30 5.28 -5.47 14.42
CA PHE A 30 4.11 -4.90 15.11
C PHE A 30 3.30 -5.95 15.89
N GLY A 31 3.84 -7.16 16.08
CA GLY A 31 3.24 -8.18 16.92
C GLY A 31 2.20 -9.05 16.24
N PHE A 32 2.13 -9.04 14.91
CA PHE A 32 1.21 -9.88 14.16
C PHE A 32 1.88 -11.18 13.72
N THR A 33 1.13 -12.29 13.80
CA THR A 33 1.56 -13.57 13.24
C THR A 33 0.77 -13.81 11.95
N ALA A 34 1.49 -13.88 10.82
CA ALA A 34 0.90 -14.19 9.54
C ALA A 34 1.56 -15.44 8.97
N LYS A 35 0.76 -16.27 8.30
CA LYS A 35 1.27 -17.47 7.65
C LYS A 35 1.95 -17.10 6.35
N VAL A 36 3.16 -17.60 6.13
CA VAL A 36 3.94 -17.36 4.90
C VAL A 36 3.12 -17.66 3.65
N GLY A 37 2.46 -18.82 3.60
CA GLY A 37 1.66 -19.22 2.45
C GLY A 37 0.48 -18.31 2.15
N GLY A 38 -0.12 -17.69 3.18
CA GLY A 38 -1.23 -16.75 3.02
C GLY A 38 -0.79 -15.44 2.36
N VAL A 39 0.32 -14.88 2.83
CA VAL A 39 0.90 -13.65 2.26
C VAL A 39 1.36 -13.90 0.82
N GLU A 40 2.07 -15.00 0.59
CA GLU A 40 2.56 -15.36 -0.73
C GLU A 40 1.42 -15.53 -1.73
N ARG A 41 0.32 -16.18 -1.32
CA ARG A 41 -0.86 -16.37 -2.15
C ARG A 41 -1.50 -15.04 -2.52
N ASP A 42 -1.68 -14.14 -1.55
CA ASP A 42 -2.26 -12.82 -1.76
C ASP A 42 -1.45 -12.03 -2.80
N LEU A 43 -0.13 -12.02 -2.66
CA LEU A 43 0.75 -11.32 -3.58
C LEU A 43 0.75 -11.95 -4.97
N ARG A 44 0.68 -13.27 -5.06
CA ARG A 44 0.59 -13.97 -6.34
C ARG A 44 -0.73 -13.69 -7.04
N GLU A 45 -1.84 -13.65 -6.29
CA GLU A 45 -3.14 -13.25 -6.82
C GLU A 45 -3.12 -11.82 -7.35
N MET A 46 -2.40 -10.92 -6.68
CA MET A 46 -2.21 -9.54 -7.16
C MET A 46 -1.53 -9.50 -8.52
N LEU A 47 -0.55 -10.38 -8.76
CA LEU A 47 0.12 -10.47 -10.06
C LEU A 47 -0.79 -11.05 -11.14
N GLU A 48 -1.53 -12.09 -10.81
CA GLU A 48 -2.29 -12.87 -11.79
C GLU A 48 -3.70 -12.33 -12.05
N ARG A 49 -4.42 -11.96 -10.99
CA ARG A 49 -5.83 -11.54 -11.07
C ARG A 49 -6.02 -10.05 -11.24
N TYR A 50 -5.09 -9.28 -10.73
CA TYR A 50 -5.21 -7.83 -10.69
C TYR A 50 -4.21 -7.13 -11.61
N ALA A 51 -3.55 -7.89 -12.47
CA ALA A 51 -2.74 -7.31 -13.52
C ALA A 51 -3.64 -6.60 -14.53
N GLY A 52 -3.27 -5.40 -14.93
CA GLY A 52 -4.04 -4.64 -15.93
C GLY A 52 -4.37 -3.23 -15.46
N ALA A 53 -5.40 -2.65 -16.08
CA ALA A 53 -5.70 -1.23 -15.93
C ALA A 53 -6.36 -0.85 -14.59
N SER A 54 -6.92 -1.83 -13.86
CA SER A 54 -7.74 -1.55 -12.66
C SER A 54 -7.07 -1.90 -11.34
N ALA A 55 -5.88 -2.49 -11.36
CA ALA A 55 -5.16 -2.86 -10.15
C ALA A 55 -3.65 -2.84 -10.38
N GLY A 56 -2.89 -2.69 -9.32
CA GLY A 56 -1.44 -2.70 -9.42
C GLY A 56 -0.78 -2.91 -8.08
N PHE A 57 0.48 -3.31 -8.13
CA PHE A 57 1.32 -3.45 -6.95
C PHE A 57 2.72 -2.95 -7.30
N TRP A 58 3.27 -2.10 -6.44
CA TRP A 58 4.57 -1.45 -6.68
C TRP A 58 5.51 -1.71 -5.52
N VAL A 59 6.77 -1.71 -5.86
CA VAL A 59 7.86 -1.84 -4.89
C VAL A 59 8.78 -0.64 -4.98
N ALA A 60 9.36 -0.27 -3.84
CA ALA A 60 10.44 0.71 -3.77
C ALA A 60 11.75 -0.05 -3.68
N GLU A 61 12.64 0.22 -4.64
CA GLU A 61 13.95 -0.43 -4.74
C GLU A 61 15.06 0.55 -4.45
N LYS A 62 15.98 0.16 -3.58
CA LYS A 62 17.14 0.97 -3.19
C LYS A 62 18.37 0.07 -3.18
N GLY A 63 19.37 0.38 -4.02
CA GLY A 63 20.57 -0.43 -4.10
C GLY A 63 20.34 -1.89 -4.42
N GLY A 64 19.35 -2.19 -5.26
CA GLY A 64 18.98 -3.57 -5.61
C GLY A 64 18.12 -4.30 -4.59
N ALA A 65 17.81 -3.67 -3.45
CA ALA A 65 16.98 -4.27 -2.41
C ALA A 65 15.59 -3.63 -2.38
N ILE A 66 14.56 -4.43 -2.14
CA ILE A 66 13.19 -3.93 -1.96
C ILE A 66 13.04 -3.43 -0.53
N VAL A 67 12.67 -2.15 -0.39
CA VAL A 67 12.58 -1.47 0.90
C VAL A 67 11.17 -0.96 1.22
N GLY A 68 10.24 -1.05 0.29
CA GLY A 68 8.86 -0.64 0.52
C GLY A 68 7.91 -1.24 -0.51
N THR A 69 6.63 -1.21 -0.18
CA THR A 69 5.57 -1.78 -1.02
C THR A 69 4.30 -0.95 -0.95
N VAL A 70 3.45 -1.03 -1.97
CA VAL A 70 2.08 -0.53 -1.95
C VAL A 70 1.27 -1.21 -3.05
N GLY A 71 0.00 -1.49 -2.77
CA GLY A 71 -0.91 -2.09 -3.74
C GLY A 71 -2.25 -1.37 -3.81
N VAL A 72 -2.89 -1.46 -4.96
CA VAL A 72 -4.25 -0.97 -5.20
C VAL A 72 -5.03 -2.05 -5.93
N ARG A 73 -6.22 -2.36 -5.45
CA ARG A 73 -7.11 -3.30 -6.13
C ARG A 73 -8.55 -2.79 -6.10
N ALA A 74 -9.36 -3.26 -7.06
CA ALA A 74 -10.78 -2.94 -7.07
C ALA A 74 -11.46 -3.47 -5.82
N LYS A 75 -12.38 -2.69 -5.25
CA LYS A 75 -13.22 -3.11 -4.13
C LYS A 75 -14.66 -3.31 -4.62
N GLU A 76 -15.35 -2.24 -4.94
CA GLU A 76 -16.68 -2.26 -5.54
C GLU A 76 -16.95 -0.94 -6.26
N GLY A 77 -17.70 -0.99 -7.34
CA GLY A 77 -18.03 0.21 -8.11
C GLY A 77 -16.79 1.00 -8.49
N ARG A 78 -16.76 2.27 -8.15
CA ARG A 78 -15.63 3.17 -8.40
C ARG A 78 -14.75 3.38 -7.17
N THR A 79 -14.80 2.42 -6.25
CA THR A 79 -13.95 2.40 -5.06
C THR A 79 -12.85 1.36 -5.23
N CYS A 80 -11.63 1.74 -4.92
CA CYS A 80 -10.51 0.79 -4.85
C CYS A 80 -9.96 0.74 -3.43
N GLU A 81 -9.23 -0.33 -3.15
CA GLU A 81 -8.60 -0.57 -1.86
C GLU A 81 -7.11 -0.34 -1.94
N LEU A 82 -6.58 0.48 -1.02
CA LEU A 82 -5.16 0.64 -0.80
C LEU A 82 -4.69 -0.47 0.14
N LYS A 83 -3.69 -1.24 -0.28
CA LYS A 83 -3.18 -2.39 0.48
C LYS A 83 -1.68 -2.39 0.59
N ARG A 84 -1.17 -3.01 1.66
CA ARG A 84 0.25 -3.35 1.80
C ARG A 84 1.19 -2.15 1.64
N LEU A 85 0.82 -1.01 2.20
CA LEU A 85 1.74 0.13 2.29
C LEU A 85 2.68 -0.12 3.46
N TYR A 86 3.84 -0.68 3.17
CA TYR A 86 4.84 -1.07 4.15
C TYR A 86 6.21 -0.54 3.79
N LEU A 87 7.01 -0.24 4.81
CA LEU A 87 8.40 0.16 4.68
C LEU A 87 9.27 -0.66 5.61
N ARG A 88 10.49 -0.97 5.18
CA ARG A 88 11.52 -1.43 6.10
C ARG A 88 11.76 -0.33 7.13
N SER A 89 12.09 -0.73 8.37
CA SER A 89 12.30 0.22 9.47
C SER A 89 13.34 1.28 9.15
N THR A 90 14.39 0.92 8.40
CA THR A 90 15.46 1.83 7.99
C THR A 90 14.98 2.98 7.09
N GLU A 91 13.84 2.83 6.43
CA GLU A 91 13.32 3.82 5.48
C GLU A 91 12.21 4.70 6.09
N ARG A 92 11.85 4.47 7.35
CA ARG A 92 10.83 5.28 8.01
C ARG A 92 11.37 6.68 8.32
N GLY A 93 10.52 7.68 8.15
CA GLY A 93 10.91 9.08 8.38
C GLY A 93 11.68 9.71 7.23
N THR A 94 11.80 9.03 6.08
CA THR A 94 12.53 9.53 4.91
C THR A 94 11.63 10.17 3.86
N GLY A 95 10.30 10.09 4.02
CA GLY A 95 9.34 10.54 3.02
C GLY A 95 8.96 9.47 2.01
N LEU A 96 9.54 8.27 2.09
CA LEU A 96 9.26 7.19 1.13
C LEU A 96 7.80 6.71 1.23
N GLY A 97 7.23 6.63 2.42
CA GLY A 97 5.82 6.25 2.61
C GLY A 97 4.89 7.18 1.86
N GLN A 98 5.13 8.48 1.92
CA GLN A 98 4.36 9.48 1.19
C GLN A 98 4.51 9.31 -0.32
N ARG A 99 5.72 9.04 -0.80
CA ARG A 99 5.97 8.82 -2.23
C ARG A 99 5.24 7.58 -2.77
N LEU A 100 5.27 6.49 -2.01
CA LEU A 100 4.55 5.25 -2.36
C LEU A 100 3.04 5.51 -2.38
N TYR A 101 2.52 6.18 -1.36
CA TYR A 101 1.12 6.55 -1.30
C TYR A 101 0.71 7.42 -2.50
N GLU A 102 1.48 8.45 -2.82
CA GLU A 102 1.18 9.34 -3.95
C GLU A 102 1.17 8.58 -5.28
N HIS A 103 2.07 7.62 -5.43
CA HIS A 103 2.10 6.76 -6.62
C HIS A 103 0.81 5.95 -6.75
N ALA A 104 0.35 5.36 -5.64
CA ALA A 104 -0.90 4.58 -5.61
C ALA A 104 -2.11 5.48 -5.88
N GLU A 105 -2.17 6.67 -5.31
CA GLU A 105 -3.27 7.60 -5.55
C GLU A 105 -3.32 8.06 -7.00
N ALA A 106 -2.17 8.38 -7.60
CA ALA A 106 -2.09 8.75 -9.01
C ALA A 106 -2.60 7.64 -9.92
N PHE A 107 -2.24 6.39 -9.62
CA PHE A 107 -2.77 5.23 -10.34
C PHE A 107 -4.29 5.13 -10.18
N ALA A 108 -4.80 5.26 -8.97
CA ALA A 108 -6.24 5.17 -8.70
C ALA A 108 -7.02 6.22 -9.50
N ARG A 109 -6.52 7.45 -9.54
CA ARG A 109 -7.15 8.52 -10.33
C ARG A 109 -7.11 8.22 -11.82
N SER A 110 -5.98 7.76 -12.34
CA SER A 110 -5.83 7.40 -13.75
C SER A 110 -6.72 6.23 -14.16
N ALA A 111 -6.96 5.30 -13.23
CA ALA A 111 -7.84 4.15 -13.46
C ALA A 111 -9.35 4.50 -13.38
N GLY A 112 -9.67 5.74 -13.00
CA GLY A 112 -11.06 6.20 -12.94
C GLY A 112 -11.76 5.96 -11.61
N TYR A 113 -11.02 5.60 -10.56
CA TYR A 113 -11.62 5.44 -9.24
C TYR A 113 -11.97 6.79 -8.63
N GLU A 114 -13.09 6.82 -7.91
CA GLU A 114 -13.58 8.02 -7.23
C GLU A 114 -13.32 7.99 -5.73
N ARG A 115 -13.01 6.82 -5.18
CA ARG A 115 -12.77 6.62 -3.75
C ARG A 115 -11.64 5.64 -3.51
N LEU A 116 -10.82 5.98 -2.50
CA LEU A 116 -9.85 5.06 -1.91
C LEU A 116 -10.38 4.61 -0.56
N TRP A 117 -10.39 3.31 -0.34
CA TRP A 117 -10.77 2.69 0.94
C TRP A 117 -9.58 1.90 1.46
N LEU A 118 -9.41 1.85 2.77
CA LEU A 118 -8.39 1.02 3.38
C LEU A 118 -8.82 0.50 4.74
N GLU A 119 -8.25 -0.63 5.10
CA GLU A 119 -8.36 -1.25 6.40
C GLU A 119 -6.95 -1.41 6.96
N SER A 120 -6.69 -0.87 8.14
CA SER A 120 -5.35 -0.85 8.71
C SER A 120 -5.41 -0.91 10.22
N SER A 121 -4.55 -1.73 10.81
CA SER A 121 -4.45 -1.84 12.27
C SER A 121 -4.01 -0.52 12.91
N ARG A 122 -4.62 -0.21 14.05
CA ARG A 122 -4.24 0.94 14.89
C ARG A 122 -2.80 0.85 15.40
N ARG A 123 -2.18 -0.34 15.36
CA ARG A 123 -0.77 -0.52 15.72
C ARG A 123 0.17 0.20 14.76
N PHE A 124 -0.26 0.42 13.51
CA PHE A 124 0.52 1.16 12.50
C PHE A 124 0.29 2.67 12.65
N ALA A 125 0.68 3.24 13.79
CA ALA A 125 0.39 4.63 14.13
C ALA A 125 0.96 5.63 13.10
N ARG A 126 2.15 5.36 12.57
CA ARG A 126 2.80 6.22 11.58
C ARG A 126 2.02 6.22 10.26
N ALA A 127 1.52 5.06 9.83
CA ALA A 127 0.69 4.94 8.64
C ALA A 127 -0.63 5.69 8.81
N HIS A 128 -1.26 5.59 9.98
CA HIS A 128 -2.52 6.31 10.26
C HIS A 128 -2.33 7.82 10.20
N ARG A 129 -1.19 8.35 10.70
CA ARG A 129 -0.88 9.77 10.56
C ARG A 129 -0.73 10.18 9.10
N LEU A 130 -0.14 9.33 8.28
CA LEU A 130 -0.03 9.54 6.83
C LEU A 130 -1.42 9.61 6.20
N TYR A 131 -2.30 8.67 6.51
CA TYR A 131 -3.65 8.65 5.96
C TYR A 131 -4.42 9.90 6.35
N GLN A 132 -4.40 10.29 7.62
CA GLN A 132 -5.08 11.49 8.12
C GLN A 132 -4.53 12.75 7.45
N ARG A 133 -3.22 12.86 7.32
CA ARG A 133 -2.56 13.99 6.66
C ARG A 133 -2.94 14.10 5.18
N ASN A 134 -3.24 12.98 4.54
CA ASN A 134 -3.62 12.96 3.12
C ASN A 134 -5.14 12.98 2.89
N GLY A 135 -5.92 13.29 3.91
CA GLY A 135 -7.35 13.52 3.76
C GLY A 135 -8.26 12.31 3.93
N PHE A 136 -7.72 11.19 4.39
CA PHE A 136 -8.56 10.04 4.74
C PHE A 136 -9.39 10.34 5.98
N VAL A 137 -10.65 9.93 5.95
CA VAL A 137 -11.60 10.08 7.05
C VAL A 137 -11.85 8.72 7.67
N LEU A 138 -11.79 8.64 9.00
CA LEU A 138 -12.11 7.43 9.74
C LEU A 138 -13.60 7.11 9.61
N LEU A 139 -13.93 5.93 9.10
CA LEU A 139 -15.30 5.45 8.97
C LEU A 139 -15.73 4.68 10.22
N GLU A 140 -14.89 3.77 10.69
CA GLU A 140 -15.21 2.86 11.77
C GLU A 140 -13.94 2.28 12.38
N SER A 141 -13.94 2.05 13.69
CA SER A 141 -12.92 1.29 14.39
C SER A 141 -13.49 -0.06 14.75
N LEU A 142 -12.88 -1.13 14.27
CA LEU A 142 -13.36 -2.49 14.49
C LEU A 142 -12.80 -3.07 15.79
N ASP A 143 -13.62 -3.87 16.47
CA ASP A 143 -13.19 -4.67 17.61
C ASP A 143 -12.87 -6.07 17.10
N ASN A 144 -11.70 -6.21 16.49
CA ASN A 144 -11.21 -7.47 15.96
C ASN A 144 -9.76 -7.71 16.40
N ASP A 145 -9.25 -8.92 16.13
CA ASP A 145 -7.90 -9.32 16.54
C ASP A 145 -6.79 -8.45 15.94
N TRP A 146 -7.06 -7.83 14.79
CA TRP A 146 -6.12 -6.95 14.11
C TRP A 146 -6.21 -5.49 14.56
N GLU A 147 -7.23 -5.16 15.38
CA GLU A 147 -7.47 -3.78 15.84
C GLU A 147 -7.59 -2.80 14.67
N ASP A 148 -8.36 -3.18 13.66
CA ASP A 148 -8.45 -2.43 12.42
C ASP A 148 -9.32 -1.19 12.50
N ASP A 149 -8.86 -0.15 11.83
CA ASP A 149 -9.64 1.03 11.49
C ASP A 149 -9.92 1.04 10.00
N LEU A 150 -11.11 1.48 9.65
CA LEU A 150 -11.53 1.66 8.25
C LEU A 150 -11.49 3.14 7.90
N TYR A 151 -10.83 3.47 6.79
CA TYR A 151 -10.69 4.83 6.30
C TYR A 151 -11.15 4.94 4.85
N GLU A 152 -11.60 6.12 4.47
CA GLU A 152 -11.97 6.43 3.10
C GLU A 152 -11.51 7.82 2.72
N LYS A 153 -11.11 7.98 1.46
CA LYS A 153 -10.80 9.27 0.86
C LYS A 153 -11.55 9.41 -0.44
N VAL A 154 -12.31 10.50 -0.60
CA VAL A 154 -12.92 10.85 -1.87
C VAL A 154 -11.86 11.49 -2.75
N LEU A 155 -11.68 10.94 -3.94
CA LEU A 155 -10.77 11.49 -4.93
C LEU A 155 -11.52 12.54 -5.72
N SER A 156 -11.01 13.78 -5.72
CA SER A 156 -11.61 14.83 -6.51
C SER A 156 -11.57 14.43 -7.99
N PRO A 157 -12.67 14.58 -8.72
CA PRO A 157 -12.62 14.31 -10.13
C PRO A 157 -11.58 15.21 -10.78
N VAL A 158 -10.80 14.64 -11.72
CA VAL A 158 -9.93 15.46 -12.56
C VAL A 158 -10.86 16.34 -13.39
N THR A 159 -11.03 17.59 -12.95
CA THR A 159 -11.71 18.57 -13.78
C THR A 159 -10.77 18.90 -14.94
N GLY A 160 -11.03 18.26 -16.08
CA GLY A 160 -10.41 18.71 -17.31
C GLY A 160 -10.78 20.17 -17.57
N PRO A 161 -10.03 20.85 -18.43
CA PRO A 161 -10.39 22.21 -18.79
C PRO A 161 -11.80 22.22 -19.36
N GLN A 162 -12.64 23.02 -18.74
CA GLN A 162 -13.99 23.23 -19.23
C GLN A 162 -13.96 24.16 -20.45
#